data_e7157d94eeb0ce6dde8b1695bd0e8054
#
_entry.id   e7157d94eeb0ce6dde8b1695bd0e8054
#
_cell.length_a   1.000
_cell.length_b   1.000
_cell.length_c   1.000
_cell.angle_alpha   90.00
_cell.angle_beta   90.00
_cell.angle_gamma   90.00
#
_symmetry.space_group_name_H-M   'P 1'
#
loop_
_entity.id
_entity.type
_entity.pdbx_description
1 polymer ?
#
loop_
_entity_poly.entity_id
_entity_poly.type
_entity_poly.pdbx_seq_one_letter_code
_entity_poly.pdbx_strand_id
1 'polypeptide(L)'
;MANFNLFLPELLKAEGGYQNKISDRKGNTNSLGQMVGTKYGISAPVYEAYIKRPPTVSDMKNLPLSTAVLIAKKYYWDACNADEIENQSVANLIVDHYFNSGKRMFVKQVLKDRFGAKIKVDSKISRDTIAIINASNPEFLHFE
;
A
#
# COMPACT_ATOMS: atom_id res chain seq x y z
N MET A 1 -1.97 -5.08 -18.76
CA MET A 1 -2.42 -5.03 -17.37
C MET A 1 -1.22 -5.15 -16.43
N ALA A 2 -1.25 -4.42 -15.34
CA ALA A 2 -0.12 -4.39 -14.41
C ALA A 2 0.06 -5.75 -13.70
N ASN A 3 1.31 -6.06 -13.37
CA ASN A 3 1.70 -7.32 -12.76
C ASN A 3 2.39 -7.05 -11.43
N PHE A 4 1.90 -7.66 -10.35
CA PHE A 4 2.48 -7.53 -9.02
C PHE A 4 3.96 -7.91 -8.98
N ASN A 5 4.37 -8.92 -9.72
CA ASN A 5 5.77 -9.37 -9.75
C ASN A 5 6.72 -8.29 -10.28
N LEU A 6 6.22 -7.35 -11.09
CA LEU A 6 7.01 -6.22 -11.58
C LEU A 6 7.07 -5.08 -10.55
N PHE A 7 6.10 -5.02 -9.64
CA PHE A 7 6.11 -4.06 -8.52
C PHE A 7 7.01 -4.53 -7.39
N LEU A 8 7.06 -5.83 -7.14
CA LEU A 8 7.74 -6.43 -5.98
C LEU A 8 9.20 -6.01 -5.80
N PRO A 9 10.05 -5.95 -6.86
CA PRO A 9 11.43 -5.50 -6.69
C PRO A 9 11.54 -4.08 -6.15
N GLU A 10 10.66 -3.17 -6.57
CA GLU A 10 10.64 -1.80 -6.05
C GLU A 10 10.28 -1.76 -4.57
N LEU A 11 9.29 -2.56 -4.18
CA LEU A 11 8.87 -2.68 -2.78
C LEU A 11 10.02 -3.20 -1.91
N LEU A 12 10.65 -4.29 -2.31
CA LEU A 12 11.75 -4.91 -1.55
C LEU A 12 12.98 -4.04 -1.47
N LYS A 13 13.22 -3.21 -2.49
CA LYS A 13 14.34 -2.29 -2.53
C LYS A 13 14.15 -1.11 -1.58
N ALA A 14 12.91 -0.61 -1.48
CA ALA A 14 12.58 0.54 -0.65
C ALA A 14 12.45 0.18 0.83
N GLU A 15 12.04 -1.06 1.15
CA GLU A 15 11.72 -1.45 2.51
C GLU A 15 12.85 -2.25 3.16
N GLY A 16 13.29 -1.76 4.33
CA GLY A 16 14.36 -2.38 5.09
C GLY A 16 13.89 -3.52 6.00
N GLY A 17 14.77 -3.91 6.92
CA GLY A 17 14.49 -4.94 7.91
C GLY A 17 13.57 -4.46 9.03
N TYR A 18 13.84 -4.94 10.22
CA TYR A 18 13.04 -4.60 11.40
C TYR A 18 13.40 -3.21 11.96
N GLN A 19 12.38 -2.43 12.36
CA GLN A 19 12.57 -1.20 13.12
C GLN A 19 11.46 -1.07 14.18
N ASN A 20 11.77 -0.42 15.28
CA ASN A 20 10.82 -0.14 16.36
C ASN A 20 11.06 1.28 16.91
N LYS A 21 11.11 2.25 15.99
CA LYS A 21 11.42 3.64 16.31
C LYS A 21 10.23 4.36 16.92
N ILE A 22 10.45 5.18 17.95
CA ILE A 22 9.43 6.02 18.56
C ILE A 22 8.85 7.00 17.56
N SER A 23 9.64 7.45 16.58
CA SER A 23 9.18 8.35 15.51
C SER A 23 8.08 7.73 14.63
N ASP A 24 7.96 6.41 14.63
CA ASP A 24 6.92 5.68 13.90
C ASP A 24 6.03 4.88 14.87
N ARG A 25 5.57 5.54 15.92
CA ARG A 25 4.78 4.90 16.98
C ARG A 25 3.50 4.26 16.43
N LYS A 26 2.81 4.93 15.51
CA LYS A 26 1.55 4.44 14.94
C LYS A 26 1.73 3.12 14.19
N GLY A 27 2.77 3.03 13.36
CA GLY A 27 3.07 1.81 12.59
C GLY A 27 3.64 0.68 13.44
N ASN A 28 4.25 1.02 14.58
CA ASN A 28 4.94 0.04 15.43
C ASN A 28 4.09 -0.48 16.60
N THR A 29 2.87 0.04 16.80
CA THR A 29 2.05 -0.26 17.97
C THR A 29 0.92 -1.22 17.62
N ASN A 30 0.78 -2.31 18.40
CA ASN A 30 -0.33 -3.24 18.26
C ASN A 30 -1.58 -2.74 18.99
N SER A 31 -2.70 -3.49 18.91
CA SER A 31 -3.98 -3.10 19.52
C SER A 31 -3.95 -3.06 21.05
N LEU A 32 -2.94 -3.67 21.67
CA LEU A 32 -2.73 -3.63 23.12
C LEU A 32 -1.94 -2.40 23.56
N GLY A 33 -1.58 -1.50 22.65
CA GLY A 33 -0.77 -0.33 22.94
C GLY A 33 0.72 -0.61 23.12
N GLN A 34 1.19 -1.78 22.70
CA GLN A 34 2.58 -2.20 22.81
C GLN A 34 3.35 -1.87 21.54
N MET A 35 4.54 -1.28 21.67
CA MET A 35 5.43 -1.03 20.52
C MET A 35 6.20 -2.32 20.22
N VAL A 36 5.80 -2.98 19.14
CA VAL A 36 6.37 -4.27 18.73
C VAL A 36 7.17 -4.20 17.44
N GLY A 37 7.04 -3.10 16.69
CA GLY A 37 7.88 -2.83 15.53
C GLY A 37 7.21 -3.07 14.18
N THR A 38 8.00 -2.85 13.15
CA THR A 38 7.63 -3.02 11.73
C THR A 38 8.73 -3.84 11.06
N LYS A 39 8.36 -4.74 10.16
CA LYS A 39 9.32 -5.58 9.42
C LYS A 39 8.96 -5.58 7.95
N TYR A 40 9.98 -5.36 7.09
CA TYR A 40 9.80 -5.27 5.63
C TYR A 40 8.70 -4.27 5.23
N GLY A 41 8.56 -3.16 5.97
CA GLY A 41 7.50 -2.19 5.76
C GLY A 41 6.12 -2.63 6.22
N ILE A 42 5.96 -3.86 6.71
CA ILE A 42 4.69 -4.34 7.25
C ILE A 42 4.55 -3.87 8.69
N SER A 43 3.58 -2.99 8.92
CA SER A 43 3.34 -2.41 10.25
C SER A 43 2.68 -3.41 11.21
N ALA A 44 2.78 -3.13 12.51
CA ALA A 44 2.16 -3.97 13.53
C ALA A 44 0.63 -4.10 13.34
N PRO A 45 -0.13 -3.01 13.10
CA PRO A 45 -1.57 -3.13 12.87
C PRO A 45 -1.92 -3.98 11.64
N VAL A 46 -1.14 -3.90 10.57
CA VAL A 46 -1.38 -4.69 9.36
C VAL A 46 -1.10 -6.17 9.62
N TYR A 47 0.01 -6.47 10.29
CA TYR A 47 0.33 -7.87 10.63
C TYR A 47 -0.70 -8.45 11.60
N GLU A 48 -1.17 -7.65 12.56
CA GLU A 48 -2.23 -8.05 13.48
C GLU A 48 -3.50 -8.46 12.72
N ALA A 49 -3.91 -7.67 11.73
CA ALA A 49 -5.07 -7.99 10.89
C ALA A 49 -4.88 -9.31 10.14
N TYR A 50 -3.65 -9.59 9.69
CA TYR A 50 -3.33 -10.81 8.96
C TYR A 50 -3.34 -12.05 9.84
N ILE A 51 -2.69 -11.99 11.02
CA ILE A 51 -2.61 -13.14 11.95
C ILE A 51 -3.80 -13.22 12.92
N LYS A 52 -4.64 -12.19 12.97
CA LYS A 52 -5.86 -12.10 13.80
C LYS A 52 -5.59 -12.20 15.30
N ARG A 53 -4.44 -11.70 15.73
CA ARG A 53 -4.07 -11.51 17.13
C ARG A 53 -3.00 -10.43 17.25
N PRO A 54 -2.88 -9.76 18.43
CA PRO A 54 -1.81 -8.77 18.60
C PRO A 54 -0.43 -9.43 18.48
N PRO A 55 0.43 -8.97 17.54
CA PRO A 55 1.78 -9.50 17.44
C PRO A 55 2.66 -9.04 18.59
N THR A 56 3.65 -9.87 18.93
CA THR A 56 4.71 -9.53 19.89
C THR A 56 5.92 -8.97 19.15
N VAL A 57 6.92 -8.48 19.88
CA VAL A 57 8.21 -8.08 19.31
C VAL A 57 8.84 -9.24 18.53
N SER A 58 8.81 -10.44 19.12
CA SER A 58 9.33 -11.65 18.48
C SER A 58 8.60 -11.97 17.17
N ASP A 59 7.27 -11.85 17.17
CA ASP A 59 6.47 -12.06 15.95
C ASP A 59 6.89 -11.12 14.83
N MET A 60 7.09 -9.84 15.13
CA MET A 60 7.49 -8.85 14.14
C MET A 60 8.91 -9.10 13.64
N LYS A 61 9.85 -9.37 14.54
CA LYS A 61 11.25 -9.66 14.17
C LYS A 61 11.38 -10.89 13.29
N ASN A 62 10.55 -11.90 13.51
CA ASN A 62 10.59 -13.18 12.82
C ASN A 62 9.63 -13.27 11.64
N LEU A 63 8.97 -12.17 11.26
CA LEU A 63 8.07 -12.12 10.11
C LEU A 63 8.84 -12.55 8.86
N PRO A 64 8.43 -13.67 8.20
CA PRO A 64 9.14 -14.16 7.03
C PRO A 64 8.94 -13.24 5.82
N LEU A 65 9.95 -13.14 4.96
CA LEU A 65 9.84 -12.37 3.73
C LEU A 65 8.69 -12.86 2.84
N SER A 66 8.50 -14.17 2.75
CA SER A 66 7.40 -14.76 1.97
C SER A 66 6.03 -14.30 2.47
N THR A 67 5.87 -14.18 3.78
CA THR A 67 4.63 -13.67 4.40
C THR A 67 4.47 -12.18 4.10
N ALA A 68 5.54 -11.39 4.18
CA ALA A 68 5.50 -9.97 3.84
C ALA A 68 5.03 -9.75 2.39
N VAL A 69 5.50 -10.58 1.45
CA VAL A 69 5.10 -10.54 0.05
C VAL A 69 3.60 -10.82 -0.12
N LEU A 70 3.09 -11.85 0.57
CA LEU A 70 1.65 -12.18 0.54
C LEU A 70 0.80 -11.04 1.10
N ILE A 71 1.24 -10.41 2.17
CA ILE A 71 0.55 -9.28 2.79
C ILE A 71 0.56 -8.07 1.84
N ALA A 72 1.70 -7.77 1.23
CA ALA A 72 1.82 -6.67 0.28
C ALA A 72 0.86 -6.84 -0.90
N LYS A 73 0.74 -8.06 -1.42
CA LYS A 73 -0.21 -8.34 -2.49
C LYS A 73 -1.66 -8.16 -2.01
N LYS A 74 -2.04 -8.81 -0.93
CA LYS A 74 -3.43 -8.84 -0.46
C LYS A 74 -3.92 -7.46 0.02
N TYR A 75 -3.14 -6.80 0.87
CA TYR A 75 -3.60 -5.59 1.56
C TYR A 75 -3.27 -4.29 0.82
N TYR A 76 -2.37 -4.33 -0.16
CA TYR A 76 -1.96 -3.12 -0.89
C TYR A 76 -2.23 -3.23 -2.38
N TRP A 77 -1.68 -4.22 -3.06
CA TRP A 77 -1.87 -4.38 -4.51
C TRP A 77 -3.32 -4.68 -4.86
N ASP A 78 -3.89 -5.72 -4.27
CA ASP A 78 -5.27 -6.13 -4.55
C ASP A 78 -6.28 -5.10 -4.05
N ALA A 79 -5.99 -4.44 -2.91
CA ALA A 79 -6.84 -3.39 -2.38
C ALA A 79 -6.94 -2.17 -3.31
N CYS A 80 -5.94 -1.96 -4.16
CA CYS A 80 -5.95 -0.92 -5.19
C CYS A 80 -6.51 -1.41 -6.55
N ASN A 81 -6.92 -2.67 -6.66
CA ASN A 81 -7.29 -3.30 -7.94
C ASN A 81 -6.21 -3.10 -9.01
N ALA A 82 -4.94 -3.21 -8.60
CA ALA A 82 -3.82 -2.83 -9.44
C ALA A 82 -3.64 -3.74 -10.66
N ASP A 83 -4.08 -5.01 -10.59
CA ASP A 83 -4.06 -5.91 -11.75
C ASP A 83 -4.85 -5.34 -12.94
N GLU A 84 -5.87 -4.52 -12.69
CA GLU A 84 -6.73 -3.94 -13.72
C GLU A 84 -6.17 -2.62 -14.28
N ILE A 85 -5.10 -2.07 -13.70
CA ILE A 85 -4.42 -0.88 -14.21
C ILE A 85 -3.53 -1.30 -15.39
N GLU A 86 -3.72 -0.67 -16.55
CA GLU A 86 -3.01 -1.06 -17.77
C GLU A 86 -1.52 -0.67 -17.72
N ASN A 87 -1.22 0.52 -17.20
CA ASN A 87 0.15 1.02 -17.14
C ASN A 87 0.85 0.57 -15.86
N GLN A 88 1.93 -0.19 -16.01
CA GLN A 88 2.69 -0.73 -14.87
C GLN A 88 3.27 0.37 -13.98
N SER A 89 3.80 1.44 -14.56
CA SER A 89 4.39 2.54 -13.78
C SER A 89 3.33 3.26 -12.94
N VAL A 90 2.15 3.45 -13.48
CA VAL A 90 1.02 4.07 -12.76
C VAL A 90 0.58 3.17 -11.61
N ALA A 91 0.44 1.87 -11.85
CA ALA A 91 0.10 0.89 -10.81
C ALA A 91 1.14 0.93 -9.68
N ASN A 92 2.42 0.91 -10.03
CA ASN A 92 3.50 0.95 -9.04
C ASN A 92 3.44 2.22 -8.19
N LEU A 93 3.22 3.38 -8.80
CA LEU A 93 3.11 4.66 -8.08
C LEU A 93 1.95 4.68 -7.11
N ILE A 94 0.78 4.20 -7.53
CA ILE A 94 -0.42 4.18 -6.71
C ILE A 94 -0.22 3.26 -5.50
N VAL A 95 0.25 2.05 -5.73
CA VAL A 95 0.42 1.06 -4.66
C VAL A 95 1.54 1.47 -3.71
N ASP A 96 2.65 2.00 -4.23
CA ASP A 96 3.75 2.49 -3.41
C ASP A 96 3.30 3.63 -2.50
N HIS A 97 2.56 4.59 -3.05
CA HIS A 97 2.03 5.69 -2.24
C HIS A 97 1.09 5.18 -1.15
N TYR A 98 0.20 4.24 -1.47
CA TYR A 98 -0.68 3.64 -0.49
C TYR A 98 0.10 2.89 0.59
N PHE A 99 1.11 2.12 0.20
CA PHE A 99 1.97 1.37 1.12
C PHE A 99 2.64 2.31 2.14
N ASN A 100 3.16 3.45 1.67
CA ASN A 100 3.89 4.39 2.51
C ASN A 100 2.97 5.31 3.34
N SER A 101 1.82 5.71 2.80
CA SER A 101 0.93 6.66 3.47
C SER A 101 -0.25 6.03 4.21
N GLY A 102 -0.61 4.79 3.86
CA GLY A 102 -1.81 4.13 4.35
C GLY A 102 -3.11 4.72 3.81
N LYS A 103 -3.06 5.56 2.77
CA LYS A 103 -4.22 6.29 2.23
C LYS A 103 -4.34 6.11 0.72
N ARG A 104 -5.57 5.88 0.24
CA ARG A 104 -5.89 5.72 -1.18
C ARG A 104 -6.73 6.87 -1.76
N MET A 105 -7.21 7.77 -0.93
CA MET A 105 -8.07 8.89 -1.37
C MET A 105 -7.38 9.80 -2.38
N PHE A 106 -6.06 9.90 -2.33
CA PHE A 106 -5.27 10.77 -3.22
C PHE A 106 -5.53 10.47 -4.70
N VAL A 107 -5.79 9.22 -5.06
CA VAL A 107 -6.02 8.83 -6.47
C VAL A 107 -7.23 9.57 -7.03
N LYS A 108 -8.36 9.50 -6.33
CA LYS A 108 -9.58 10.16 -6.76
C LYS A 108 -9.47 11.68 -6.69
N GLN A 109 -8.75 12.19 -5.69
CA GLN A 109 -8.52 13.63 -5.57
C GLN A 109 -7.72 14.17 -6.76
N VAL A 110 -6.67 13.46 -7.19
CA VAL A 110 -5.89 13.81 -8.37
C VAL A 110 -6.76 13.78 -9.63
N LEU A 111 -7.56 12.73 -9.80
CA LEU A 111 -8.45 12.61 -10.96
C LEU A 111 -9.47 13.74 -11.00
N LYS A 112 -10.04 14.10 -9.85
CA LYS A 112 -10.99 15.19 -9.76
C LYS A 112 -10.34 16.55 -10.04
N ASP A 113 -9.20 16.83 -9.42
CA ASP A 113 -8.55 18.15 -9.48
C ASP A 113 -7.84 18.39 -10.81
N ARG A 114 -7.19 17.38 -11.39
CA ARG A 114 -6.37 17.56 -12.59
C ARG A 114 -7.11 17.23 -13.88
N PHE A 115 -8.07 16.31 -13.83
CA PHE A 115 -8.79 15.84 -15.01
C PHE A 115 -10.29 16.17 -15.00
N GLY A 116 -10.75 16.84 -13.96
CA GLY A 116 -12.17 17.22 -13.85
C GLY A 116 -13.13 16.05 -13.73
N ALA A 117 -12.66 14.90 -13.27
CA ALA A 117 -13.50 13.71 -13.14
C ALA A 117 -14.63 13.93 -12.14
N LYS A 118 -15.84 13.53 -12.53
CA LYS A 118 -17.04 13.63 -11.69
C LYS A 118 -17.16 12.40 -10.82
N ILE A 119 -16.32 12.28 -9.81
CA ILE A 119 -16.28 11.15 -8.89
C ILE A 119 -16.28 11.64 -7.44
N LYS A 120 -16.81 10.80 -6.56
CA LYS A 120 -16.74 11.03 -5.12
C LYS A 120 -15.33 10.69 -4.63
N VAL A 121 -14.70 11.62 -3.90
CA VAL A 121 -13.38 11.37 -3.31
C VAL A 121 -13.55 10.54 -2.04
N ASP A 122 -13.17 9.27 -2.12
CA ASP A 122 -13.16 8.35 -1.00
C ASP A 122 -11.96 7.40 -1.14
N SER A 123 -11.81 6.44 -0.22
CA SER A 123 -10.68 5.51 -0.19
C SER A 123 -10.82 4.31 -1.12
N LYS A 124 -11.93 4.21 -1.88
CA LYS A 124 -12.18 3.05 -2.75
C LYS A 124 -11.63 3.28 -4.15
N ILE A 125 -10.80 2.37 -4.62
CA ILE A 125 -10.33 2.33 -6.01
C ILE A 125 -11.15 1.27 -6.74
N SER A 126 -12.35 1.66 -7.17
CA SER A 126 -13.30 0.79 -7.86
C SER A 126 -12.96 0.67 -9.36
N ARG A 127 -13.72 -0.18 -10.07
CA ARG A 127 -13.57 -0.33 -11.52
C ARG A 127 -13.79 0.98 -12.27
N ASP A 128 -14.73 1.82 -11.81
CA ASP A 128 -14.98 3.13 -12.42
C ASP A 128 -13.74 4.04 -12.30
N THR A 129 -13.09 4.02 -11.13
CA THR A 129 -11.84 4.76 -10.90
C THR A 129 -10.73 4.23 -11.82
N ILE A 130 -10.60 2.90 -11.93
CA ILE A 130 -9.61 2.26 -12.80
C ILE A 130 -9.84 2.64 -14.27
N ALA A 131 -11.10 2.66 -14.72
CA ALA A 131 -11.42 3.05 -16.09
C ALA A 131 -10.95 4.47 -16.40
N ILE A 132 -11.11 5.40 -15.46
CA ILE A 132 -10.63 6.78 -15.61
C ILE A 132 -9.10 6.81 -15.65
N ILE A 133 -8.43 6.05 -14.78
CA ILE A 133 -6.96 5.96 -14.77
C ILE A 133 -6.45 5.45 -16.12
N ASN A 134 -7.05 4.38 -16.63
CA ASN A 134 -6.62 3.76 -17.89
C ASN A 134 -6.87 4.66 -19.10
N ALA A 135 -7.89 5.52 -19.04
CA ALA A 135 -8.20 6.48 -20.09
C ALA A 135 -7.31 7.72 -20.04
N SER A 136 -6.61 7.97 -18.91
CA SER A 136 -5.77 9.13 -18.72
C SER A 136 -4.36 8.91 -19.28
N ASN A 137 -3.70 9.99 -19.72
CA ASN A 137 -2.29 9.90 -20.14
C ASN A 137 -1.41 9.71 -18.90
N PRO A 138 -0.62 8.62 -18.81
CA PRO A 138 0.24 8.36 -17.65
C PRO A 138 1.23 9.48 -17.34
N GLU A 139 1.68 10.22 -18.37
CA GLU A 139 2.63 11.33 -18.19
C GLU A 139 2.07 12.46 -17.35
N PHE A 140 0.76 12.60 -17.28
CA PHE A 140 0.08 13.64 -16.50
C PHE A 140 -0.43 13.16 -15.14
N LEU A 141 -0.23 11.88 -14.81
CA LEU A 141 -0.64 11.33 -13.51
C LEU A 141 0.51 11.45 -12.51
N HIS A 142 0.52 12.54 -11.75
CA HIS A 142 1.48 12.78 -10.68
C HIS A 142 0.78 12.59 -9.33
N PHE A 143 1.22 11.58 -8.58
CA PHE A 143 0.66 11.22 -7.27
C PHE A 143 1.57 11.63 -6.11
N GLU A 144 2.31 12.70 -6.25
CA GLU A 144 3.18 13.23 -5.21
C GLU A 144 2.44 14.08 -4.18
#